data_e6e25f1637d3e450ae4b079fb829f185
#
_entry.id   e6e25f1637d3e450ae4b079fb829f185
#
_cell.length_a   1.000
_cell.length_b   1.000
_cell.length_c   1.000
_cell.angle_alpha   90.00
_cell.angle_beta   90.00
_cell.angle_gamma   90.00
#
_symmetry.space_group_name_H-M   'P 1'
#
loop_
_entity.id
_entity.type
_entity.pdbx_description
1 polymer ?
#
loop_
_entity_poly.entity_id
_entity_poly.type
_entity_poly.pdbx_seq_one_letter_code
_entity_poly.pdbx_strand_id
1 'polypeptide(L)'
;MRRVTRSQISRRSLLLSPAAALSCSPPKATGFRGYCFVGNQVSRSVAVVDLTKFRVRKQIPLDAAPSAVLPHPKVTKVYVLMPDAGTVAEIDGMSMAVSRRVRAGNQAVAMQMSAGKDALWVLYRDPASLVELPLDSLRPGRRIRLASPPDSFHLTSEGAAGRQAAVASVQHRSLTLVSLTTGATERTISAGAEPSFVIFRKDGRQVLSGSRPERSLNIFDAASGKTVVRLPLPVEPRNFCVSSDGGELFISGPGMDAVVIVFPYSTEIWQTVLAGRAPGVMTLTEAPSYLLVANPETNSLTVLDESQKLVALVQVGEQPSQLILTPDRQYVLVLNEKSGDMAVIRTYSLRVPRLGTMGARFRSAPVFTMIGVGEKPVSAAVVPWV
;
A
#
# COMPACT_ATOMS: atom_id res chain seq x y z
N MET A 1 41.25 58.84 61.64
CA MET A 1 40.05 58.71 62.52
C MET A 1 38.81 58.69 61.66
N ARG A 2 38.16 57.55 61.57
CA ARG A 2 36.70 57.31 61.57
C ARG A 2 36.48 55.85 61.27
N ARG A 3 35.88 55.15 62.15
CA ARG A 3 35.44 53.74 62.07
C ARG A 3 34.29 53.64 61.08
N VAL A 4 34.33 52.64 60.28
CA VAL A 4 33.16 52.20 59.46
C VAL A 4 32.69 50.85 59.97
N THR A 5 31.47 50.83 60.39
CA THR A 5 30.71 49.74 61.04
C THR A 5 30.37 48.65 59.99
N ARG A 6 30.54 47.40 60.36
CA ARG A 6 30.07 46.23 59.61
C ARG A 6 28.55 46.17 59.71
N SER A 7 27.83 46.14 58.56
CA SER A 7 26.44 45.77 58.49
C SER A 7 26.33 44.26 58.24
N GLN A 8 25.58 43.59 59.08
CA GLN A 8 25.23 42.18 58.99
C GLN A 8 24.26 41.98 57.79
N ILE A 9 24.58 41.06 56.85
CA ILE A 9 23.67 40.61 55.81
C ILE A 9 22.92 39.39 56.27
N SER A 10 21.63 39.59 56.48
CA SER A 10 20.62 38.58 56.83
C SER A 10 20.58 37.44 55.77
N ARG A 11 20.67 36.21 56.26
CA ARG A 11 20.43 34.99 55.47
C ARG A 11 18.92 34.91 55.12
N ARG A 12 18.55 35.28 53.90
CA ARG A 12 17.24 34.94 53.33
C ARG A 12 17.31 33.51 52.81
N SER A 13 16.47 32.66 53.37
CA SER A 13 16.20 31.29 52.94
C SER A 13 15.69 31.27 51.52
N LEU A 14 16.45 30.71 50.57
CA LEU A 14 15.94 30.35 49.24
C LEU A 14 15.09 29.09 49.38
N LEU A 15 13.79 29.25 49.31
CA LEU A 15 12.84 28.14 49.09
C LEU A 15 13.03 27.63 47.66
N LEU A 16 13.69 26.51 47.50
CA LEU A 16 13.70 25.71 46.28
C LEU A 16 12.33 25.08 46.09
N SER A 17 11.51 25.65 45.21
CA SER A 17 10.33 24.99 44.70
C SER A 17 10.75 23.78 43.85
N PRO A 18 10.23 22.58 44.09
CA PRO A 18 10.48 21.46 43.20
C PRO A 18 9.78 21.74 41.86
N ALA A 19 10.55 21.97 40.81
CA ALA A 19 10.05 21.95 39.47
C ALA A 19 9.45 20.56 39.22
N ALA A 20 8.12 20.49 39.16
CA ALA A 20 7.41 19.29 38.72
C ALA A 20 7.85 18.98 37.27
N ALA A 21 8.75 18.03 37.13
CA ALA A 21 9.05 17.42 35.86
C ALA A 21 7.77 16.74 35.37
N LEU A 22 7.03 17.43 34.52
CA LEU A 22 5.97 16.82 33.69
C LEU A 22 6.65 15.76 32.84
N SER A 23 6.67 14.53 33.37
CA SER A 23 7.00 13.37 32.56
C SER A 23 5.89 13.23 31.50
N CYS A 24 6.11 13.77 30.31
CA CYS A 24 5.34 13.39 29.15
C CYS A 24 5.63 11.91 28.87
N SER A 25 4.92 11.03 29.56
CA SER A 25 4.83 9.65 29.15
C SER A 25 4.24 9.65 27.77
N PRO A 26 4.85 8.96 26.79
CA PRO A 26 4.25 8.86 25.46
C PRO A 26 2.84 8.29 25.61
N PRO A 27 1.86 8.82 24.88
CA PRO A 27 0.48 8.36 25.01
C PRO A 27 0.45 6.85 24.83
N LYS A 28 -0.16 6.13 25.76
CA LYS A 28 -0.37 4.69 25.64
C LYS A 28 -1.12 4.48 24.34
N ALA A 29 -0.52 3.73 23.42
CA ALA A 29 -1.16 3.43 22.13
C ALA A 29 -2.43 2.63 22.42
N THR A 30 -3.56 3.26 22.15
CA THR A 30 -4.89 2.70 22.43
C THR A 30 -5.35 1.68 21.38
N GLY A 31 -4.51 1.41 20.37
CA GLY A 31 -4.88 0.62 19.20
C GLY A 31 -5.83 1.39 18.27
N PHE A 32 -6.05 0.87 17.07
CA PHE A 32 -7.01 1.40 16.11
C PHE A 32 -8.41 0.80 16.39
N ARG A 33 -9.45 1.63 16.44
CA ARG A 33 -10.83 1.16 16.63
C ARG A 33 -11.39 0.59 15.32
N GLY A 34 -11.07 -0.67 15.04
CA GLY A 34 -11.45 -1.34 13.81
C GLY A 34 -10.90 -2.75 13.74
N TYR A 35 -11.17 -3.38 12.59
CA TYR A 35 -10.67 -4.71 12.25
C TYR A 35 -9.74 -4.64 11.06
N CYS A 36 -8.73 -5.53 11.06
CA CYS A 36 -7.96 -5.87 9.87
C CYS A 36 -8.41 -7.25 9.38
N PHE A 37 -8.82 -7.33 8.12
CA PHE A 37 -9.19 -8.57 7.45
C PHE A 37 -8.01 -9.02 6.61
N VAL A 38 -7.42 -10.16 6.96
CA VAL A 38 -6.22 -10.70 6.31
C VAL A 38 -6.58 -11.95 5.51
N GLY A 39 -6.39 -11.89 4.19
CA GLY A 39 -6.60 -13.02 3.29
C GLY A 39 -5.39 -13.96 3.31
N ASN A 40 -5.59 -15.21 3.73
CA ASN A 40 -4.58 -16.25 3.83
C ASN A 40 -4.76 -17.24 2.68
N GLN A 41 -3.81 -17.25 1.75
CA GLN A 41 -3.92 -17.97 0.49
C GLN A 41 -3.91 -19.49 0.70
N VAL A 42 -2.96 -20.02 1.47
CA VAL A 42 -2.82 -21.47 1.69
C VAL A 42 -3.90 -21.97 2.63
N SER A 43 -4.18 -21.26 3.73
CA SER A 43 -5.26 -21.63 4.65
C SER A 43 -6.67 -21.44 4.06
N ARG A 44 -6.81 -20.81 2.88
CA ARG A 44 -8.12 -20.48 2.26
C ARG A 44 -9.08 -19.84 3.26
N SER A 45 -8.62 -18.81 3.93
CA SER A 45 -9.38 -18.17 4.99
C SER A 45 -9.15 -16.67 5.03
N VAL A 46 -10.01 -15.96 5.76
CA VAL A 46 -9.77 -14.56 6.16
C VAL A 46 -9.67 -14.49 7.67
N ALA A 47 -8.53 -14.07 8.18
CA ALA A 47 -8.36 -13.76 9.61
C ALA A 47 -8.93 -12.37 9.91
N VAL A 48 -9.80 -12.28 10.90
CA VAL A 48 -10.30 -11.00 11.42
C VAL A 48 -9.49 -10.63 12.66
N VAL A 49 -8.67 -9.61 12.55
CA VAL A 49 -7.81 -9.12 13.64
C VAL A 49 -8.44 -7.89 14.27
N ASP A 50 -8.67 -7.94 15.58
CA ASP A 50 -9.08 -6.79 16.39
C ASP A 50 -7.86 -5.90 16.64
N LEU A 51 -7.85 -4.71 16.06
CA LEU A 51 -6.73 -3.76 16.15
C LEU A 51 -6.72 -2.94 17.45
N THR A 52 -7.72 -3.05 18.31
CA THR A 52 -7.65 -2.49 19.67
C THR A 52 -6.89 -3.41 20.63
N LYS A 53 -6.99 -4.73 20.40
CA LYS A 53 -6.40 -5.77 21.24
C LYS A 53 -5.23 -6.49 20.58
N PHE A 54 -4.99 -6.21 19.29
CA PHE A 54 -3.95 -6.83 18.46
C PHE A 54 -3.97 -8.37 18.53
N ARG A 55 -5.14 -8.95 18.29
CA ARG A 55 -5.34 -10.40 18.30
C ARG A 55 -6.36 -10.84 17.26
N VAL A 56 -6.22 -12.05 16.77
CA VAL A 56 -7.21 -12.69 15.90
C VAL A 56 -8.49 -12.92 16.70
N ARG A 57 -9.60 -12.43 16.17
CA ARG A 57 -10.94 -12.62 16.72
C ARG A 57 -11.65 -13.81 16.11
N LYS A 58 -11.47 -14.01 14.81
CA LYS A 58 -12.12 -15.10 14.07
C LYS A 58 -11.31 -15.45 12.82
N GLN A 59 -11.37 -16.72 12.44
CA GLN A 59 -10.98 -17.21 11.13
C GLN A 59 -12.25 -17.51 10.34
N ILE A 60 -12.37 -16.95 9.14
CA ILE A 60 -13.52 -17.14 8.25
C ILE A 60 -13.05 -18.03 7.10
N PRO A 61 -13.54 -19.27 7.00
CA PRO A 61 -13.18 -20.17 5.90
C PRO A 61 -13.74 -19.65 4.57
N LEU A 62 -12.97 -19.86 3.51
CA LEU A 62 -13.34 -19.55 2.13
C LEU A 62 -13.35 -20.83 1.28
N ASP A 63 -14.13 -20.79 0.21
CA ASP A 63 -14.24 -21.93 -0.73
C ASP A 63 -12.99 -22.08 -1.61
N ALA A 64 -12.26 -20.97 -1.83
CA ALA A 64 -11.04 -20.93 -2.65
C ALA A 64 -10.00 -19.94 -2.07
N ALA A 65 -8.79 -20.01 -2.58
CA ALA A 65 -7.69 -19.19 -2.15
C ALA A 65 -7.93 -17.69 -2.44
N PRO A 66 -7.83 -16.79 -1.46
CA PRO A 66 -7.91 -15.35 -1.67
C PRO A 66 -6.62 -14.80 -2.27
N SER A 67 -6.74 -13.75 -3.09
CA SER A 67 -5.59 -12.99 -3.62
C SER A 67 -5.62 -11.51 -3.25
N ALA A 68 -6.80 -10.94 -3.03
CA ALA A 68 -6.95 -9.53 -2.69
C ALA A 68 -8.11 -9.32 -1.72
N VAL A 69 -7.94 -8.37 -0.82
CA VAL A 69 -8.96 -7.91 0.13
C VAL A 69 -9.06 -6.40 0.03
N LEU A 70 -10.25 -5.88 -0.26
CA LEU A 70 -10.52 -4.44 -0.33
C LEU A 70 -11.59 -4.03 0.67
N PRO A 71 -11.45 -2.86 1.34
CA PRO A 71 -12.44 -2.38 2.28
C PRO A 71 -13.62 -1.75 1.55
N HIS A 72 -14.80 -1.87 2.10
CA HIS A 72 -15.93 -1.02 1.72
C HIS A 72 -15.70 0.42 2.21
N PRO A 73 -15.98 1.45 1.39
CA PRO A 73 -15.61 2.83 1.72
C PRO A 73 -16.41 3.47 2.87
N LYS A 74 -17.59 2.92 3.22
CA LYS A 74 -18.52 3.58 4.15
C LYS A 74 -19.01 2.70 5.32
N VAL A 75 -18.94 1.38 5.18
CA VAL A 75 -19.48 0.43 6.18
C VAL A 75 -18.45 -0.64 6.53
N THR A 76 -18.62 -1.30 7.68
CA THR A 76 -17.70 -2.34 8.17
C THR A 76 -17.85 -3.63 7.35
N LYS A 77 -17.45 -3.60 6.07
CA LYS A 77 -17.44 -4.73 5.16
C LYS A 77 -16.14 -4.79 4.37
N VAL A 78 -15.80 -5.96 3.86
CA VAL A 78 -14.68 -6.15 2.94
C VAL A 78 -15.09 -7.05 1.77
N TYR A 79 -14.39 -6.89 0.66
CA TYR A 79 -14.52 -7.70 -0.55
C TYR A 79 -13.26 -8.54 -0.72
N VAL A 80 -13.42 -9.82 -0.97
CA VAL A 80 -12.33 -10.78 -1.11
C VAL A 80 -12.38 -11.39 -2.50
N LEU A 81 -11.30 -11.24 -3.25
CA LEU A 81 -11.16 -11.85 -4.57
C LEU A 81 -10.57 -13.26 -4.43
N MET A 82 -11.22 -14.23 -5.05
CA MET A 82 -10.77 -15.62 -5.17
C MET A 82 -10.57 -15.95 -6.66
N PRO A 83 -9.33 -15.84 -7.18
CA PRO A 83 -9.01 -15.96 -8.60
C PRO A 83 -9.50 -17.24 -9.27
N ASP A 84 -9.13 -18.39 -8.73
CA ASP A 84 -9.41 -19.69 -9.33
C ASP A 84 -10.91 -20.00 -9.40
N ALA A 85 -11.68 -19.52 -8.42
CA ALA A 85 -13.13 -19.63 -8.41
C ALA A 85 -13.83 -18.56 -9.29
N GLY A 86 -13.11 -17.53 -9.75
CA GLY A 86 -13.69 -16.38 -10.43
C GLY A 86 -14.70 -15.60 -9.59
N THR A 87 -14.53 -15.63 -8.26
CA THR A 87 -15.55 -15.19 -7.30
C THR A 87 -15.04 -14.00 -6.47
N VAL A 88 -15.94 -13.06 -6.23
CA VAL A 88 -15.79 -12.04 -5.19
C VAL A 88 -16.74 -12.35 -4.05
N ALA A 89 -16.24 -12.47 -2.83
CA ALA A 89 -17.03 -12.63 -1.61
C ALA A 89 -17.09 -11.30 -0.84
N GLU A 90 -18.28 -10.95 -0.37
CA GLU A 90 -18.48 -9.89 0.61
C GLU A 90 -18.48 -10.50 2.00
N ILE A 91 -17.67 -9.97 2.90
CA ILE A 91 -17.65 -10.33 4.31
C ILE A 91 -18.21 -9.16 5.11
N ASP A 92 -19.22 -9.44 5.91
CA ASP A 92 -19.76 -8.49 6.87
C ASP A 92 -18.92 -8.50 8.15
N GLY A 93 -18.39 -7.33 8.53
CA GLY A 93 -17.46 -7.21 9.64
C GLY A 93 -18.12 -7.27 11.01
N MET A 94 -19.44 -7.08 11.10
CA MET A 94 -20.18 -7.18 12.37
C MET A 94 -20.46 -8.63 12.71
N SER A 95 -21.01 -9.38 11.77
CA SER A 95 -21.27 -10.84 11.92
C SER A 95 -20.01 -11.69 11.74
N MET A 96 -18.94 -11.09 11.15
CA MET A 96 -17.71 -11.80 10.78
C MET A 96 -18.00 -13.05 9.96
N ALA A 97 -18.83 -12.91 8.94
CA ALA A 97 -19.25 -14.00 8.07
C ALA A 97 -19.37 -13.53 6.62
N VAL A 98 -19.24 -14.47 5.69
CA VAL A 98 -19.51 -14.20 4.27
C VAL A 98 -21.00 -13.93 4.11
N SER A 99 -21.34 -12.73 3.66
CA SER A 99 -22.73 -12.29 3.47
C SER A 99 -23.23 -12.55 2.05
N ARG A 100 -22.35 -12.33 1.05
CA ARG A 100 -22.69 -12.53 -0.37
C ARG A 100 -21.49 -13.10 -1.13
N ARG A 101 -21.78 -13.79 -2.23
CA ARG A 101 -20.81 -14.23 -3.21
C ARG A 101 -21.30 -13.91 -4.61
N VAL A 102 -20.41 -13.46 -5.48
CA VAL A 102 -20.72 -13.23 -6.89
C VAL A 102 -19.63 -13.82 -7.76
N ARG A 103 -20.04 -14.55 -8.78
CA ARG A 103 -19.17 -15.06 -9.85
C ARG A 103 -19.60 -14.41 -11.15
N ALA A 104 -18.69 -13.70 -11.79
CA ALA A 104 -18.97 -13.00 -13.04
C ALA A 104 -18.10 -13.47 -14.22
N GLY A 105 -17.20 -14.40 -13.99
CA GLY A 105 -16.31 -15.01 -14.99
C GLY A 105 -15.49 -16.12 -14.34
N ASN A 106 -14.55 -16.66 -15.11
CA ASN A 106 -13.55 -17.59 -14.60
C ASN A 106 -12.19 -16.88 -14.54
N GLN A 107 -11.29 -17.35 -13.66
CA GLN A 107 -9.96 -16.80 -13.52
C GLN A 107 -9.98 -15.26 -13.33
N ALA A 108 -10.50 -14.82 -12.21
CA ALA A 108 -10.42 -13.41 -11.82
C ALA A 108 -8.96 -13.01 -11.57
N VAL A 109 -8.52 -11.90 -12.15
CA VAL A 109 -7.11 -11.47 -12.10
C VAL A 109 -6.87 -10.46 -11.00
N ALA A 110 -7.70 -9.42 -10.99
CA ALA A 110 -7.56 -8.28 -10.08
C ALA A 110 -8.92 -7.60 -9.85
N MET A 111 -9.02 -6.85 -8.77
CA MET A 111 -10.17 -5.98 -8.51
C MET A 111 -9.70 -4.62 -8.01
N GLN A 112 -10.44 -3.58 -8.37
CA GLN A 112 -10.22 -2.22 -7.90
C GLN A 112 -11.55 -1.55 -7.57
N MET A 113 -11.50 -0.64 -6.60
CA MET A 113 -12.64 0.23 -6.30
C MET A 113 -12.74 1.32 -7.38
N SER A 114 -13.96 1.62 -7.83
CA SER A 114 -14.22 2.75 -8.72
C SER A 114 -13.79 4.08 -8.08
N ALA A 115 -13.44 5.07 -8.87
CA ALA A 115 -13.10 6.41 -8.39
C ALA A 115 -14.23 7.01 -7.54
N GLY A 116 -15.50 6.80 -7.92
CA GLY A 116 -16.69 7.23 -7.17
C GLY A 116 -16.97 6.41 -5.90
N LYS A 117 -16.21 5.35 -5.66
CA LYS A 117 -16.37 4.45 -4.49
C LYS A 117 -17.78 3.83 -4.37
N ASP A 118 -18.41 3.58 -5.49
CA ASP A 118 -19.76 3.05 -5.64
C ASP A 118 -19.81 1.65 -6.25
N ALA A 119 -18.72 1.20 -6.88
CA ALA A 119 -18.61 -0.09 -7.52
C ALA A 119 -17.20 -0.69 -7.40
N LEU A 120 -17.13 -2.01 -7.48
CA LEU A 120 -15.89 -2.75 -7.76
C LEU A 120 -15.81 -3.01 -9.26
N TRP A 121 -14.63 -2.87 -9.82
CA TRP A 121 -14.28 -3.36 -11.13
C TRP A 121 -13.41 -4.60 -10.99
N VAL A 122 -13.81 -5.69 -11.63
CA VAL A 122 -13.12 -6.98 -11.56
C VAL A 122 -12.70 -7.40 -12.95
N LEU A 123 -11.41 -7.73 -13.06
CA LEU A 123 -10.79 -8.17 -14.32
C LEU A 123 -10.82 -9.70 -14.39
N TYR A 124 -11.28 -10.25 -15.52
CA TYR A 124 -11.37 -11.68 -15.78
C TYR A 124 -10.59 -12.06 -17.03
N ARG A 125 -9.93 -13.23 -17.01
CA ARG A 125 -9.28 -13.82 -18.19
C ARG A 125 -10.24 -14.60 -19.08
N ASP A 126 -11.24 -15.26 -18.46
CA ASP A 126 -12.18 -16.12 -19.18
C ASP A 126 -13.63 -15.85 -18.76
N PRO A 127 -14.49 -15.32 -19.66
CA PRO A 127 -14.09 -14.62 -20.88
C PRO A 127 -13.32 -13.34 -20.53
N ALA A 128 -12.34 -12.98 -21.39
CA ALA A 128 -11.54 -11.77 -21.20
C ALA A 128 -12.44 -10.54 -21.10
N SER A 129 -12.57 -9.99 -19.91
CA SER A 129 -13.52 -8.90 -19.63
C SER A 129 -13.20 -8.15 -18.35
N LEU A 130 -13.62 -6.90 -18.33
CA LEU A 130 -13.70 -6.06 -17.14
C LEU A 130 -15.17 -5.89 -16.73
N VAL A 131 -15.52 -6.26 -15.51
CA VAL A 131 -16.91 -6.33 -15.04
C VAL A 131 -17.12 -5.40 -13.84
N GLU A 132 -18.15 -4.59 -13.92
CA GLU A 132 -18.62 -3.74 -12.84
C GLU A 132 -19.52 -4.50 -11.86
N LEU A 133 -19.26 -4.35 -10.58
CA LEU A 133 -20.06 -4.85 -9.48
C LEU A 133 -20.46 -3.68 -8.58
N PRO A 134 -21.64 -3.08 -8.76
CA PRO A 134 -22.15 -2.05 -7.86
C PRO A 134 -22.22 -2.54 -6.41
N LEU A 135 -21.76 -1.74 -5.44
CA LEU A 135 -21.59 -2.16 -4.04
C LEU A 135 -22.92 -2.45 -3.33
N ASP A 136 -24.00 -1.82 -3.73
CA ASP A 136 -25.34 -1.99 -3.16
C ASP A 136 -25.93 -3.36 -3.46
N SER A 137 -25.88 -3.77 -4.72
CA SER A 137 -26.44 -5.02 -5.22
C SER A 137 -25.44 -6.18 -5.25
N LEU A 138 -24.18 -5.88 -5.49
CA LEU A 138 -23.10 -6.83 -5.81
C LEU A 138 -23.47 -7.78 -6.96
N ARG A 139 -24.31 -7.32 -7.91
CA ARG A 139 -24.69 -8.08 -9.10
C ARG A 139 -23.86 -7.63 -10.29
N PRO A 140 -23.47 -8.54 -11.21
CA PRO A 140 -22.77 -8.14 -12.40
C PRO A 140 -23.56 -7.09 -13.20
N GLY A 141 -23.00 -5.89 -13.30
CA GLY A 141 -23.52 -4.78 -14.07
C GLY A 141 -22.90 -4.75 -15.46
N ARG A 142 -22.25 -3.62 -15.79
CA ARG A 142 -21.58 -3.45 -17.08
C ARG A 142 -20.45 -4.46 -17.25
N ARG A 143 -20.40 -5.06 -18.44
CA ARG A 143 -19.32 -5.94 -18.87
C ARG A 143 -18.66 -5.37 -20.12
N ILE A 144 -17.37 -5.10 -20.01
CA ILE A 144 -16.54 -4.65 -21.12
C ILE A 144 -15.72 -5.84 -21.59
N ARG A 145 -15.94 -6.27 -22.85
CA ARG A 145 -15.18 -7.37 -23.46
C ARG A 145 -13.82 -6.86 -23.88
N LEU A 146 -12.79 -7.66 -23.63
CA LEU A 146 -11.42 -7.37 -24.02
C LEU A 146 -11.00 -8.30 -25.17
N ALA A 147 -10.19 -7.77 -26.08
CA ALA A 147 -9.74 -8.54 -27.25
C ALA A 147 -8.69 -9.61 -26.87
N SER A 148 -8.03 -9.47 -25.73
CA SER A 148 -6.95 -10.35 -25.29
C SER A 148 -7.03 -10.64 -23.79
N PRO A 149 -6.52 -11.82 -23.33
CA PRO A 149 -6.44 -12.14 -21.91
C PRO A 149 -5.64 -11.08 -21.14
N PRO A 150 -6.24 -10.49 -20.10
CA PRO A 150 -5.59 -9.43 -19.33
C PRO A 150 -4.77 -9.98 -18.17
N ASP A 151 -3.76 -9.20 -17.72
CA ASP A 151 -2.89 -9.53 -16.61
C ASP A 151 -2.94 -8.51 -15.46
N SER A 152 -3.21 -7.24 -15.77
CA SER A 152 -3.38 -6.18 -14.79
C SER A 152 -4.22 -5.04 -15.35
N PHE A 153 -4.74 -4.19 -14.48
CA PHE A 153 -5.45 -2.98 -14.91
C PHE A 153 -5.33 -1.88 -13.88
N HIS A 154 -5.63 -0.67 -14.31
CA HIS A 154 -5.74 0.50 -13.43
C HIS A 154 -6.87 1.41 -13.91
N LEU A 155 -7.63 1.93 -12.96
CA LEU A 155 -8.71 2.89 -13.22
C LEU A 155 -8.19 4.32 -13.11
N THR A 156 -8.77 5.24 -13.87
CA THR A 156 -8.53 6.67 -13.68
C THR A 156 -9.01 7.13 -12.30
N SER A 157 -8.29 8.08 -11.71
CA SER A 157 -8.63 8.70 -10.42
C SER A 157 -9.86 9.62 -10.55
N GLU A 158 -10.45 9.97 -9.43
CA GLU A 158 -11.46 11.02 -9.35
C GLU A 158 -10.88 12.36 -9.84
N GLY A 159 -11.64 13.08 -10.67
CA GLY A 159 -11.17 14.34 -11.28
C GLY A 159 -10.27 14.21 -12.50
N ALA A 160 -9.94 12.98 -12.93
CA ALA A 160 -9.19 12.75 -14.15
C ALA A 160 -10.03 13.08 -15.41
N ALA A 161 -9.33 13.31 -16.53
CA ALA A 161 -9.95 13.54 -17.83
C ALA A 161 -10.58 12.26 -18.38
N GLY A 162 -11.81 11.97 -17.96
CA GLY A 162 -12.58 10.81 -18.39
C GLY A 162 -12.52 9.63 -17.40
N ARG A 163 -13.52 8.74 -17.52
CA ARG A 163 -13.61 7.48 -16.78
C ARG A 163 -13.09 6.35 -17.65
N GLN A 164 -11.86 5.97 -17.45
CA GLN A 164 -11.17 4.96 -18.26
C GLN A 164 -10.54 3.87 -17.39
N ALA A 165 -10.30 2.72 -18.00
CA ALA A 165 -9.40 1.69 -17.50
C ALA A 165 -8.28 1.46 -18.50
N ALA A 166 -7.06 1.35 -18.00
CA ALA A 166 -5.92 0.84 -18.77
C ALA A 166 -5.71 -0.61 -18.37
N VAL A 167 -5.75 -1.51 -19.34
CA VAL A 167 -5.61 -2.95 -19.16
C VAL A 167 -4.36 -3.43 -19.87
N ALA A 168 -3.48 -4.11 -19.13
CA ALA A 168 -2.26 -4.69 -19.69
C ALA A 168 -2.47 -6.17 -20.05
N SER A 169 -1.94 -6.58 -21.20
CA SER A 169 -1.82 -7.97 -21.62
C SER A 169 -0.35 -8.31 -21.89
N VAL A 170 0.21 -9.19 -21.09
CA VAL A 170 1.59 -9.67 -21.21
C VAL A 170 1.75 -10.47 -22.50
N GLN A 171 0.84 -11.38 -22.75
CA GLN A 171 0.86 -12.24 -23.96
C GLN A 171 0.84 -11.43 -25.24
N HIS A 172 0.06 -10.36 -25.31
CA HIS A 172 -0.09 -9.52 -26.50
C HIS A 172 0.83 -8.28 -26.47
N ARG A 173 1.62 -8.11 -25.42
CA ARG A 173 2.54 -6.97 -25.26
C ARG A 173 1.85 -5.63 -25.46
N SER A 174 0.63 -5.50 -24.97
CA SER A 174 -0.24 -4.37 -25.26
C SER A 174 -0.89 -3.79 -24.01
N LEU A 175 -1.23 -2.51 -24.10
CA LEU A 175 -2.14 -1.82 -23.21
C LEU A 175 -3.43 -1.50 -23.98
N THR A 176 -4.57 -1.83 -23.40
CA THR A 176 -5.88 -1.47 -23.96
C THR A 176 -6.53 -0.42 -23.07
N LEU A 177 -6.85 0.74 -23.64
CA LEU A 177 -7.62 1.77 -22.95
C LEU A 177 -9.10 1.58 -23.30
N VAL A 178 -9.92 1.48 -22.27
CA VAL A 178 -11.37 1.30 -22.41
C VAL A 178 -12.13 2.37 -21.64
N SER A 179 -13.20 2.85 -22.26
CA SER A 179 -14.12 3.78 -21.59
C SER A 179 -15.02 3.03 -20.62
N LEU A 180 -15.01 3.41 -19.36
CA LEU A 180 -15.91 2.84 -18.35
C LEU A 180 -17.35 3.34 -18.52
N THR A 181 -17.54 4.44 -19.26
CA THR A 181 -18.87 5.02 -19.51
C THR A 181 -19.57 4.34 -20.68
N THR A 182 -18.88 4.15 -21.80
CA THR A 182 -19.47 3.55 -23.03
C THR A 182 -19.22 2.06 -23.14
N GLY A 183 -18.17 1.54 -22.48
CA GLY A 183 -17.70 0.16 -22.65
C GLY A 183 -16.89 -0.07 -23.92
N ALA A 184 -16.59 0.98 -24.68
CA ALA A 184 -15.84 0.88 -25.91
C ALA A 184 -14.33 0.82 -25.65
N THR A 185 -13.62 0.03 -26.49
CA THR A 185 -12.16 0.12 -26.59
C THR A 185 -11.83 1.42 -27.32
N GLU A 186 -11.15 2.31 -26.61
CA GLU A 186 -10.73 3.60 -27.17
C GLU A 186 -9.40 3.47 -27.91
N ARG A 187 -8.50 2.64 -27.37
CA ARG A 187 -7.15 2.48 -27.93
C ARG A 187 -6.50 1.17 -27.52
N THR A 188 -5.63 0.67 -28.42
CA THR A 188 -4.66 -0.38 -28.12
C THR A 188 -3.26 0.15 -28.44
N ILE A 189 -2.36 0.07 -27.47
CA ILE A 189 -1.01 0.61 -27.49
C ILE A 189 -0.03 -0.55 -27.37
N SER A 190 1.03 -0.57 -28.19
CA SER A 190 2.15 -1.50 -28.02
C SER A 190 2.96 -1.10 -26.79
N ALA A 191 3.02 -1.97 -25.78
CA ALA A 191 3.59 -1.66 -24.46
C ALA A 191 5.05 -2.11 -24.29
N GLY A 192 5.65 -2.73 -25.29
CA GLY A 192 6.92 -3.44 -25.15
C GLY A 192 6.75 -4.82 -24.53
N ALA A 193 7.84 -5.47 -24.16
CA ALA A 193 7.80 -6.83 -23.64
C ALA A 193 7.34 -6.85 -22.16
N GLU A 194 6.49 -7.80 -21.84
CA GLU A 194 6.02 -8.10 -20.48
C GLU A 194 5.67 -6.86 -19.62
N PRO A 195 4.56 -6.15 -19.93
CA PRO A 195 4.09 -5.06 -19.10
C PRO A 195 3.78 -5.59 -17.68
N SER A 196 4.60 -5.22 -16.69
CA SER A 196 4.53 -5.73 -15.32
C SER A 196 3.45 -5.07 -14.49
N PHE A 197 3.20 -3.80 -14.75
CA PHE A 197 2.14 -2.99 -14.18
C PHE A 197 1.67 -1.94 -15.18
N VAL A 198 0.49 -1.43 -14.95
CA VAL A 198 -0.06 -0.28 -15.66
C VAL A 198 -0.71 0.65 -14.66
N ILE A 199 -0.44 1.96 -14.77
CA ILE A 199 -1.08 2.99 -13.96
C ILE A 199 -1.39 4.22 -14.80
N PHE A 200 -2.48 4.92 -14.48
CA PHE A 200 -2.70 6.27 -14.97
C PHE A 200 -1.91 7.26 -14.10
N ARG A 201 -1.33 8.27 -14.74
CA ARG A 201 -0.96 9.48 -14.02
C ARG A 201 -2.24 10.08 -13.39
N LYS A 202 -2.11 10.75 -12.24
CA LYS A 202 -3.25 11.21 -11.46
C LYS A 202 -4.27 12.05 -12.25
N ASP A 203 -3.80 12.82 -13.22
CA ASP A 203 -4.65 13.65 -14.11
C ASP A 203 -5.33 12.84 -15.25
N GLY A 204 -5.02 11.55 -15.38
CA GLY A 204 -5.57 10.68 -16.43
C GLY A 204 -5.02 10.90 -17.84
N ARG A 205 -4.11 11.88 -18.04
CA ARG A 205 -3.60 12.23 -19.39
C ARG A 205 -2.51 11.29 -19.89
N GLN A 206 -1.85 10.59 -19.01
CA GLN A 206 -0.78 9.64 -19.38
C GLN A 206 -0.99 8.31 -18.68
N VAL A 207 -0.51 7.26 -19.37
CA VAL A 207 -0.45 5.89 -18.85
C VAL A 207 1.01 5.49 -18.75
N LEU A 208 1.39 4.95 -17.60
CA LEU A 208 2.73 4.47 -17.30
C LEU A 208 2.69 2.95 -17.22
N SER A 209 3.67 2.28 -17.81
CA SER A 209 3.80 0.83 -17.77
C SER A 209 5.26 0.40 -17.63
N GLY A 210 5.53 -0.47 -16.67
CA GLY A 210 6.84 -1.10 -16.49
C GLY A 210 7.03 -2.26 -17.46
N SER A 211 8.18 -2.35 -18.14
CA SER A 211 8.60 -3.53 -18.91
C SER A 211 9.75 -4.22 -18.17
N ARG A 212 9.53 -5.47 -17.73
CA ARG A 212 10.53 -6.23 -16.95
C ARG A 212 11.78 -6.58 -17.75
N PRO A 213 11.68 -7.28 -18.91
CA PRO A 213 12.89 -7.70 -19.62
C PRO A 213 13.63 -6.52 -20.25
N GLU A 214 12.94 -5.45 -20.56
CA GLU A 214 13.54 -4.25 -21.13
C GLU A 214 14.06 -3.28 -20.07
N ARG A 215 13.81 -3.57 -18.78
CA ARG A 215 14.17 -2.70 -17.66
C ARG A 215 13.83 -1.25 -17.96
N SER A 216 12.58 -0.98 -18.29
CA SER A 216 12.14 0.36 -18.67
C SER A 216 10.78 0.72 -18.09
N LEU A 217 10.57 2.01 -17.89
CA LEU A 217 9.27 2.63 -17.68
C LEU A 217 8.87 3.33 -18.97
N ASN A 218 7.76 2.89 -19.55
CA ASN A 218 7.19 3.49 -20.75
C ASN A 218 6.04 4.41 -20.35
N ILE A 219 6.03 5.62 -20.86
CA ILE A 219 5.00 6.64 -20.62
C ILE A 219 4.32 6.94 -21.95
N PHE A 220 3.00 6.79 -21.97
CA PHE A 220 2.16 6.98 -23.15
C PHE A 220 1.17 8.12 -22.91
N ASP A 221 0.91 8.91 -23.95
CA ASP A 221 -0.20 9.85 -23.94
C ASP A 221 -1.52 9.08 -24.12
N ALA A 222 -2.45 9.22 -23.19
CA ALA A 222 -3.68 8.45 -23.15
C ALA A 222 -4.61 8.78 -24.35
N ALA A 223 -4.63 10.04 -24.79
CA ALA A 223 -5.52 10.49 -25.86
C ALA A 223 -5.04 10.01 -27.23
N SER A 224 -3.75 10.08 -27.53
CA SER A 224 -3.18 9.69 -28.83
C SER A 224 -2.66 8.25 -28.86
N GLY A 225 -2.34 7.65 -27.73
CA GLY A 225 -1.66 6.37 -27.62
C GLY A 225 -0.18 6.40 -28.00
N LYS A 226 0.38 7.57 -28.27
CA LYS A 226 1.78 7.72 -28.65
C LYS A 226 2.68 7.60 -27.41
N THR A 227 3.86 7.01 -27.60
CA THR A 227 4.91 7.01 -26.59
C THR A 227 5.41 8.44 -26.38
N VAL A 228 5.34 8.91 -25.14
CA VAL A 228 5.92 10.19 -24.72
C VAL A 228 7.41 10.02 -24.46
N VAL A 229 7.75 9.02 -23.64
CA VAL A 229 9.13 8.70 -23.30
C VAL A 229 9.26 7.24 -22.86
N ARG A 230 10.46 6.71 -23.04
CA ARG A 230 10.88 5.43 -22.48
C ARG A 230 12.10 5.69 -21.60
N LEU A 231 11.94 5.46 -20.30
CA LEU A 231 12.99 5.66 -19.31
C LEU A 231 13.67 4.32 -19.00
N PRO A 232 14.97 4.16 -19.26
CA PRO A 232 15.71 2.96 -18.86
C PRO A 232 15.83 2.92 -17.33
N LEU A 233 15.59 1.77 -16.72
CA LEU A 233 15.66 1.56 -15.28
C LEU A 233 16.85 0.67 -14.92
N PRO A 234 17.54 0.90 -13.80
CA PRO A 234 18.57 0.00 -13.30
C PRO A 234 18.00 -1.31 -12.73
N VAL A 235 16.68 -1.38 -12.51
CA VAL A 235 15.95 -2.51 -11.95
C VAL A 235 14.93 -3.08 -12.94
N GLU A 236 14.55 -4.34 -12.76
CA GLU A 236 13.33 -4.88 -13.40
C GLU A 236 12.12 -4.34 -12.65
N PRO A 237 11.26 -3.52 -13.26
CA PRO A 237 10.13 -2.92 -12.54
C PRO A 237 9.10 -3.99 -12.15
N ARG A 238 8.98 -4.28 -10.86
CA ARG A 238 8.00 -5.25 -10.32
C ARG A 238 6.98 -4.61 -9.41
N ASN A 239 7.45 -3.80 -8.49
CA ASN A 239 6.59 -3.13 -7.53
C ASN A 239 6.65 -1.63 -7.76
N PHE A 240 5.55 -0.97 -7.44
CA PHE A 240 5.47 0.48 -7.51
C PHE A 240 4.65 1.04 -6.36
N CYS A 241 4.93 2.29 -6.02
CA CYS A 241 4.16 3.09 -5.08
C CYS A 241 4.10 4.51 -5.62
N VAL A 242 2.95 5.15 -5.53
CA VAL A 242 2.74 6.52 -6.01
C VAL A 242 2.43 7.40 -4.81
N SER A 243 3.02 8.59 -4.76
CA SER A 243 2.68 9.59 -3.75
C SER A 243 1.23 10.04 -3.86
N SER A 244 0.63 10.49 -2.75
CA SER A 244 -0.80 10.85 -2.71
C SER A 244 -1.16 12.01 -3.65
N ASP A 245 -0.20 12.89 -3.95
CA ASP A 245 -0.32 13.97 -4.93
C ASP A 245 -0.07 13.51 -6.37
N GLY A 246 0.51 12.31 -6.57
CA GLY A 246 0.90 11.77 -7.87
C GLY A 246 2.21 12.33 -8.41
N GLY A 247 2.94 13.12 -7.62
CA GLY A 247 4.19 13.78 -8.01
C GLY A 247 5.38 12.83 -8.08
N GLU A 248 5.37 11.75 -7.32
CA GLU A 248 6.45 10.77 -7.23
C GLU A 248 5.96 9.35 -7.49
N LEU A 249 6.70 8.61 -8.28
CA LEU A 249 6.54 7.19 -8.53
C LEU A 249 7.81 6.47 -8.09
N PHE A 250 7.67 5.58 -7.12
CA PHE A 250 8.73 4.73 -6.60
C PHE A 250 8.63 3.35 -7.25
N ILE A 251 9.75 2.86 -7.77
CA ILE A 251 9.81 1.56 -8.47
C ILE A 251 10.90 0.70 -7.84
N SER A 252 10.58 -0.55 -7.54
CA SER A 252 11.53 -1.55 -7.06
C SER A 252 11.42 -2.85 -7.85
N GLY A 253 12.45 -3.67 -7.73
CA GLY A 253 12.51 -5.00 -8.31
C GLY A 253 13.94 -5.52 -8.43
N PRO A 254 14.14 -6.72 -9.00
CA PRO A 254 15.46 -7.32 -9.19
C PRO A 254 16.39 -6.45 -10.02
N GLY A 255 17.69 -6.59 -9.79
CA GLY A 255 18.76 -5.92 -10.54
C GLY A 255 19.61 -4.98 -9.70
N MET A 256 19.03 -4.37 -8.66
CA MET A 256 19.74 -3.49 -7.75
C MET A 256 19.04 -3.46 -6.38
N ASP A 257 19.81 -3.33 -5.31
CA ASP A 257 19.29 -3.16 -3.94
C ASP A 257 18.81 -1.72 -3.68
N ALA A 258 17.95 -1.23 -4.58
CA ALA A 258 17.56 0.17 -4.62
C ALA A 258 16.10 0.38 -5.06
N VAL A 259 15.58 1.54 -4.71
CA VAL A 259 14.33 2.09 -5.22
C VAL A 259 14.65 3.20 -6.21
N VAL A 260 14.03 3.17 -7.37
CA VAL A 260 14.09 4.22 -8.39
C VAL A 260 12.95 5.18 -8.19
N ILE A 261 13.26 6.47 -8.13
CA ILE A 261 12.28 7.54 -7.96
C ILE A 261 12.13 8.27 -9.29
N VAL A 262 10.91 8.31 -9.77
CA VAL A 262 10.54 8.97 -11.03
C VAL A 262 9.57 10.09 -10.75
N PHE A 263 9.73 11.22 -11.42
CA PHE A 263 8.76 12.31 -11.44
C PHE A 263 7.86 12.16 -12.68
N PRO A 264 6.62 11.65 -12.54
CA PRO A 264 5.76 11.38 -13.70
C PRO A 264 5.39 12.63 -14.51
N TYR A 265 5.37 13.80 -13.89
CA TYR A 265 5.01 15.05 -14.56
C TYR A 265 6.16 15.64 -15.39
N SER A 266 7.40 15.53 -14.94
CA SER A 266 8.59 15.91 -15.72
C SER A 266 9.13 14.78 -16.60
N THR A 267 8.56 13.56 -16.46
CA THR A 267 8.93 12.38 -17.25
C THR A 267 10.42 12.01 -17.15
N GLU A 268 10.98 12.11 -15.95
CA GLU A 268 12.39 11.84 -15.69
C GLU A 268 12.62 10.99 -14.44
N ILE A 269 13.75 10.26 -14.44
CA ILE A 269 14.26 9.61 -13.23
C ILE A 269 14.95 10.67 -12.40
N TRP A 270 14.46 10.90 -11.19
CA TRP A 270 15.07 11.86 -10.29
C TRP A 270 16.27 11.27 -9.57
N GLN A 271 16.09 10.09 -8.96
CA GLN A 271 17.11 9.47 -8.12
C GLN A 271 16.97 7.96 -8.04
N THR A 272 18.08 7.28 -7.72
CA THR A 272 18.10 5.87 -7.30
C THR A 272 18.68 5.82 -5.89
N VAL A 273 17.93 5.23 -4.94
CA VAL A 273 18.25 5.23 -3.51
C VAL A 273 18.39 3.81 -3.01
N LEU A 274 19.49 3.51 -2.33
CA LEU A 274 19.67 2.21 -1.68
C LEU A 274 18.59 2.01 -0.61
N ALA A 275 17.88 0.89 -0.68
CA ALA A 275 16.71 0.64 0.15
C ALA A 275 16.69 -0.73 0.84
N GLY A 276 17.87 -1.33 1.02
CA GLY A 276 18.01 -2.67 1.57
C GLY A 276 18.09 -3.74 0.47
N ARG A 277 18.26 -4.99 0.87
CA ARG A 277 18.50 -6.09 -0.07
C ARG A 277 17.18 -6.60 -0.69
N ALA A 278 17.16 -6.71 -2.00
CA ALA A 278 16.01 -7.15 -2.79
C ALA A 278 14.70 -6.41 -2.43
N PRO A 279 14.66 -5.07 -2.61
CA PRO A 279 13.51 -4.27 -2.21
C PRO A 279 12.25 -4.70 -2.95
N GLY A 280 11.19 -4.95 -2.19
CA GLY A 280 9.88 -5.42 -2.64
C GLY A 280 8.82 -4.33 -2.63
N VAL A 281 7.67 -4.64 -2.01
CA VAL A 281 6.55 -3.72 -1.90
C VAL A 281 6.88 -2.51 -1.03
N MET A 282 6.23 -1.40 -1.34
CA MET A 282 6.47 -0.11 -0.71
C MET A 282 5.16 0.56 -0.30
N THR A 283 5.21 1.42 0.69
CA THR A 283 4.12 2.32 1.04
C THR A 283 4.66 3.64 1.58
N LEU A 284 3.88 4.70 1.42
CA LEU A 284 4.21 6.04 1.92
C LEU A 284 3.35 6.37 3.14
N THR A 285 3.96 6.99 4.14
CA THR A 285 3.25 7.67 5.22
C THR A 285 3.22 9.18 4.93
N GLU A 286 2.26 9.93 5.48
CA GLU A 286 2.15 11.36 5.19
C GLU A 286 2.57 12.26 6.35
N ALA A 287 2.41 11.79 7.60
CA ALA A 287 2.76 12.58 8.77
C ALA A 287 3.29 11.70 9.92
N PRO A 288 4.59 11.50 10.06
CA PRO A 288 5.68 11.99 9.21
C PRO A 288 5.69 11.34 7.84
N SER A 289 6.27 12.02 6.84
CA SER A 289 6.44 11.47 5.49
C SER A 289 7.64 10.53 5.48
N TYR A 290 7.36 9.25 5.28
CA TYR A 290 8.36 8.19 5.11
C TYR A 290 8.00 7.29 3.95
N LEU A 291 9.02 6.85 3.23
CA LEU A 291 8.92 5.70 2.34
C LEU A 291 9.33 4.44 3.13
N LEU A 292 8.40 3.50 3.28
CA LEU A 292 8.66 2.19 3.85
C LEU A 292 8.84 1.18 2.72
N VAL A 293 9.95 0.45 2.75
CA VAL A 293 10.32 -0.53 1.74
C VAL A 293 10.49 -1.89 2.41
N ALA A 294 9.71 -2.87 1.99
CA ALA A 294 9.86 -4.25 2.46
C ALA A 294 11.05 -4.91 1.76
N ASN A 295 11.86 -5.64 2.53
CA ASN A 295 13.02 -6.40 2.05
C ASN A 295 12.79 -7.90 2.35
N PRO A 296 12.16 -8.65 1.45
CA PRO A 296 11.77 -10.05 1.69
C PRO A 296 12.96 -10.99 1.98
N GLU A 297 14.13 -10.75 1.39
CA GLU A 297 15.31 -11.59 1.62
C GLU A 297 15.94 -11.39 3.00
N THR A 298 15.79 -10.22 3.59
CA THR A 298 16.38 -9.90 4.92
C THR A 298 15.34 -9.80 6.03
N ASN A 299 14.06 -10.08 5.71
CA ASN A 299 12.95 -10.05 6.67
C ASN A 299 12.86 -8.72 7.42
N SER A 300 13.03 -7.62 6.69
CA SER A 300 13.13 -6.29 7.28
C SER A 300 12.37 -5.25 6.47
N LEU A 301 12.13 -4.09 7.10
CA LEU A 301 11.69 -2.87 6.44
C LEU A 301 12.79 -1.82 6.51
N THR A 302 13.07 -1.20 5.38
CA THR A 302 13.84 0.04 5.32
C THR A 302 12.88 1.23 5.39
N VAL A 303 13.18 2.20 6.23
CA VAL A 303 12.42 3.44 6.37
C VAL A 303 13.29 4.60 5.91
N LEU A 304 12.85 5.30 4.87
CA LEU A 304 13.52 6.48 4.31
C LEU A 304 12.69 7.72 4.59
N ASP A 305 13.34 8.85 4.88
CA ASP A 305 12.67 10.16 5.02
C ASP A 305 12.44 10.86 3.67
N GLU A 306 11.86 12.06 3.69
CA GLU A 306 11.62 12.89 2.49
C GLU A 306 12.93 13.25 1.75
N SER A 307 14.07 13.25 2.44
CA SER A 307 15.39 13.45 1.84
C SER A 307 16.04 12.14 1.40
N GLN A 308 15.29 11.04 1.37
CA GLN A 308 15.72 9.67 1.03
C GLN A 308 16.88 9.16 1.91
N LYS A 309 17.00 9.68 3.12
CA LYS A 309 17.96 9.21 4.12
C LYS A 309 17.36 8.06 4.92
N LEU A 310 18.19 7.08 5.24
CA LEU A 310 17.81 5.97 6.11
C LEU A 310 17.50 6.49 7.53
N VAL A 311 16.26 6.30 7.97
CA VAL A 311 15.75 6.66 9.30
C VAL A 311 15.80 5.48 10.24
N ALA A 312 15.34 4.32 9.77
CA ALA A 312 15.27 3.11 10.56
C ALA A 312 15.35 1.85 9.71
N LEU A 313 15.82 0.76 10.34
CA LEU A 313 15.67 -0.59 9.86
C LEU A 313 14.84 -1.36 10.89
N VAL A 314 13.75 -1.98 10.45
CA VAL A 314 12.83 -2.70 11.33
C VAL A 314 12.84 -4.17 10.95
N GLN A 315 13.22 -5.05 11.88
CA GLN A 315 13.09 -6.49 11.68
C GLN A 315 11.63 -6.90 11.82
N VAL A 316 11.13 -7.70 10.87
CA VAL A 316 9.75 -8.20 10.83
C VAL A 316 9.75 -9.72 10.69
N GLY A 317 8.62 -10.34 10.38
CA GLY A 317 8.55 -11.77 10.08
C GLY A 317 9.14 -12.14 8.72
N GLU A 318 9.07 -13.43 8.36
CA GLU A 318 9.71 -13.93 7.14
C GLU A 318 8.90 -13.57 5.88
N GLN A 319 9.63 -13.07 4.87
CA GLN A 319 9.08 -12.64 3.57
C GLN A 319 7.96 -11.60 3.68
N PRO A 320 8.25 -10.36 4.13
CA PRO A 320 7.28 -9.28 4.10
C PRO A 320 6.81 -9.03 2.67
N SER A 321 5.48 -9.11 2.44
CA SER A 321 4.85 -9.10 1.11
C SER A 321 3.82 -8.00 0.91
N GLN A 322 3.29 -7.42 2.00
CA GLN A 322 2.36 -6.30 1.91
C GLN A 322 2.51 -5.36 3.11
N LEU A 323 2.33 -4.07 2.86
CA LEU A 323 2.35 -2.98 3.85
C LEU A 323 1.00 -2.28 3.81
N ILE A 324 0.34 -2.17 4.96
CA ILE A 324 -0.96 -1.52 5.09
C ILE A 324 -0.88 -0.48 6.20
N LEU A 325 -1.32 0.75 5.91
CA LEU A 325 -1.49 1.79 6.93
C LEU A 325 -2.88 1.70 7.54
N THR A 326 -2.97 1.87 8.86
CA THR A 326 -4.28 2.12 9.49
C THR A 326 -4.83 3.48 9.06
N PRO A 327 -6.16 3.67 8.95
CA PRO A 327 -6.76 4.94 8.51
C PRO A 327 -6.35 6.16 9.35
N ASP A 328 -6.04 5.98 10.63
CA ASP A 328 -5.50 7.01 11.52
C ASP A 328 -3.99 7.22 11.37
N ARG A 329 -3.33 6.42 10.48
CA ARG A 329 -1.90 6.46 10.17
C ARG A 329 -0.98 6.21 11.37
N GLN A 330 -1.50 5.69 12.46
CA GLN A 330 -0.70 5.42 13.67
C GLN A 330 0.06 4.09 13.59
N TYR A 331 -0.37 3.17 12.73
CA TYR A 331 0.24 1.85 12.59
C TYR A 331 0.50 1.49 11.14
N VAL A 332 1.63 0.82 10.93
CA VAL A 332 1.94 0.05 9.73
C VAL A 332 1.76 -1.43 10.07
N LEU A 333 0.94 -2.11 9.30
CA LEU A 333 0.73 -3.56 9.36
C LEU A 333 1.52 -4.20 8.23
N VAL A 334 2.36 -5.17 8.56
CA VAL A 334 3.23 -5.86 7.60
C VAL A 334 2.81 -7.31 7.54
N LEU A 335 2.37 -7.78 6.38
CA LEU A 335 2.09 -9.20 6.17
C LEU A 335 3.39 -9.93 5.85
N ASN A 336 3.68 -10.98 6.59
CA ASN A 336 4.86 -11.82 6.43
C ASN A 336 4.41 -13.17 5.88
N GLU A 337 4.62 -13.35 4.56
CA GLU A 337 4.00 -14.43 3.80
C GLU A 337 4.46 -15.82 4.27
N LYS A 338 5.75 -15.97 4.58
CA LYS A 338 6.34 -17.26 4.93
C LYS A 338 6.16 -17.60 6.42
N SER A 339 6.26 -16.63 7.33
CA SER A 339 6.02 -16.87 8.75
C SER A 339 4.54 -16.93 9.14
N GLY A 340 3.61 -16.53 8.23
CA GLY A 340 2.17 -16.65 8.48
C GLY A 340 1.65 -15.68 9.53
N ASP A 341 2.30 -14.53 9.69
CA ASP A 341 1.97 -13.54 10.70
C ASP A 341 1.85 -12.12 10.11
N MET A 342 1.36 -11.22 10.95
CA MET A 342 1.28 -9.80 10.70
C MET A 342 2.07 -9.05 11.77
N ALA A 343 3.15 -8.37 11.39
CA ALA A 343 3.86 -7.47 12.27
C ALA A 343 3.15 -6.12 12.35
N VAL A 344 3.08 -5.55 13.54
CA VAL A 344 2.50 -4.24 13.80
C VAL A 344 3.60 -3.27 14.22
N ILE A 345 3.73 -2.16 13.51
CA ILE A 345 4.74 -1.13 13.77
C ILE A 345 4.02 0.18 14.05
N ARG A 346 4.41 0.88 15.12
CA ARG A 346 3.92 2.23 15.39
C ARG A 346 4.67 3.24 14.53
N THR A 347 3.97 4.03 13.73
CA THR A 347 4.60 5.09 12.91
C THR A 347 5.35 6.11 13.78
N TYR A 348 4.83 6.38 14.97
CA TYR A 348 5.47 7.26 15.94
C TYR A 348 6.85 6.74 16.40
N SER A 349 7.05 5.43 16.53
CA SER A 349 8.33 4.85 16.96
C SER A 349 9.41 4.91 15.87
N LEU A 350 9.05 5.23 14.64
CA LEU A 350 9.98 5.45 13.52
C LEU A 350 10.64 6.83 13.56
N ARG A 351 10.18 7.76 14.41
CA ARG A 351 10.76 9.12 14.48
C ARG A 351 12.20 9.10 14.94
N VAL A 352 13.06 9.80 14.21
CA VAL A 352 14.42 10.10 14.67
C VAL A 352 14.32 11.04 15.88
N PRO A 353 15.01 10.77 16.99
CA PRO A 353 15.16 11.76 18.06
C PRO A 353 15.82 13.01 17.48
N ARG A 354 15.19 14.19 17.63
CA ARG A 354 15.80 15.46 17.22
C ARG A 354 17.16 15.61 17.90
N LEU A 355 18.13 16.05 17.10
CA LEU A 355 19.54 16.27 17.42
C LEU A 355 19.84 16.74 18.84
N GLY A 356 20.87 16.13 19.43
CA GLY A 356 21.55 16.55 20.65
C GLY A 356 22.64 15.61 21.12
N THR A 357 22.72 14.39 20.59
CA THR A 357 23.77 13.44 21.00
C THR A 357 24.57 12.97 19.80
N MET A 358 25.80 13.42 19.71
CA MET A 358 26.84 12.84 18.87
C MET A 358 26.84 11.32 19.08
N GLY A 359 26.64 10.54 17.98
CA GLY A 359 26.71 9.09 17.99
C GLY A 359 25.37 8.37 17.92
N ALA A 360 24.34 8.90 17.25
CA ALA A 360 23.12 8.15 16.94
C ALA A 360 23.48 6.97 16.01
N ARG A 361 23.83 5.83 16.62
CA ARG A 361 23.86 4.53 15.94
C ARG A 361 22.45 4.28 15.42
N PHE A 362 22.31 3.82 14.17
CA PHE A 362 21.04 3.38 13.61
C PHE A 362 20.34 2.47 14.62
N ARG A 363 19.20 2.91 15.14
CA ARG A 363 18.42 2.11 16.07
C ARG A 363 17.46 1.27 15.27
N SER A 364 17.50 -0.05 15.48
CA SER A 364 16.40 -0.92 15.08
C SER A 364 15.14 -0.42 15.78
N ALA A 365 14.16 0.08 15.03
CA ALA A 365 12.86 0.44 15.59
C ALA A 365 12.14 -0.87 15.98
N PRO A 366 11.61 -0.99 17.19
CA PRO A 366 10.99 -2.23 17.62
C PRO A 366 9.64 -2.44 16.93
N VAL A 367 9.37 -3.67 16.49
CA VAL A 367 8.02 -4.14 16.20
C VAL A 367 7.20 -4.02 17.50
N PHE A 368 6.00 -3.46 17.40
CA PHE A 368 5.11 -3.34 18.55
C PHE A 368 4.58 -4.72 18.99
N THR A 369 4.11 -5.52 18.04
CA THR A 369 3.68 -6.90 18.25
C THR A 369 3.65 -7.67 16.94
N MET A 370 3.63 -9.00 17.04
CA MET A 370 3.41 -9.91 15.92
C MET A 370 2.19 -10.78 16.21
N ILE A 371 1.36 -11.02 15.19
CA ILE A 371 0.07 -11.70 15.31
C ILE A 371 0.03 -12.81 14.26
N GLY A 372 -0.02 -14.08 14.68
CA GLY A 372 -0.23 -15.19 13.77
C GLY A 372 -1.62 -15.07 13.11
N VAL A 373 -1.67 -14.98 11.80
CA VAL A 373 -2.94 -14.75 11.05
C VAL A 373 -3.35 -15.93 10.21
N GLY A 374 -2.44 -16.81 9.83
CA GLY A 374 -2.69 -17.99 9.00
C GLY A 374 -1.62 -18.16 7.93
N GLU A 375 -1.70 -19.23 7.15
CA GLU A 375 -0.67 -19.59 6.17
C GLU A 375 -0.77 -18.74 4.91
N LYS A 376 0.35 -18.15 4.54
CA LYS A 376 0.54 -17.31 3.37
C LYS A 376 -0.43 -16.13 3.31
N PRO A 377 -0.32 -15.17 4.24
CA PRO A 377 -1.08 -13.93 4.18
C PRO A 377 -0.64 -13.10 2.97
N VAL A 378 -1.56 -12.79 2.04
CA VAL A 378 -1.24 -12.13 0.76
C VAL A 378 -1.86 -10.76 0.61
N SER A 379 -2.94 -10.48 1.32
CA SER A 379 -3.64 -9.19 1.21
C SER A 379 -4.44 -8.89 2.48
N ALA A 380 -4.52 -7.62 2.84
CA ALA A 380 -5.36 -7.22 3.96
C ALA A 380 -6.02 -5.85 3.74
N ALA A 381 -7.13 -5.66 4.45
CA ALA A 381 -7.86 -4.39 4.48
C ALA A 381 -8.21 -4.03 5.92
N VAL A 382 -8.03 -2.76 6.26
CA VAL A 382 -8.43 -2.20 7.57
C VAL A 382 -9.77 -1.49 7.43
N VAL A 383 -10.69 -1.82 8.30
CA VAL A 383 -12.04 -1.24 8.32
C VAL A 383 -12.32 -0.69 9.72
N PRO A 384 -12.67 0.60 9.86
CA PRO A 384 -13.06 1.16 11.15
C PRO A 384 -14.37 0.55 11.65
N TRP A 385 -14.60 0.60 12.94
CA TRP A 385 -15.93 0.34 13.49
C TRP A 385 -16.83 1.55 13.19
N VAL A 386 -17.91 1.32 12.48
CA VAL A 386 -18.94 2.31 12.18
C VAL A 386 -20.13 2.08 13.11
#